data_9d5a66f96831b73e26bab4ea9a815ac5
#
_entry.id   9d5a66f96831b73e26bab4ea9a815ac5
#
_cell.length_a   1.000
_cell.length_b   1.000
_cell.length_c   1.000
_cell.angle_alpha   90.00
_cell.angle_beta   90.00
_cell.angle_gamma   90.00
#
_symmetry.space_group_name_H-M   'P 1'
#
loop_
_entity.id
_entity.type
_entity.pdbx_description
1 polymer ?
#
loop_
_entity_poly.entity_id
_entity_poly.type
_entity_poly.pdbx_seq_one_letter_code
_entity_poly.pdbx_strand_id
1 'polypeptide(L)'
;MSDITILTPTYNREKLLHKLYKSLCNQKDKDFEWIVVDDGSNDNTDEYIETIQKKADFPFRYYKKNNGGKHTALNYGCQYVKTKLVFIVDSDDTLTDDAILTIQRIYEKYKNEDDICGFSFLRGKSRGGYLSTSGVPEDGMKESYVECRINRKIGGDMAEVWYTHCLKEYPFPEFKDEKFLGEDIVWIQMSKTYKMRFFNKVIYISDYLEEGLTNNRRRHNINSPNGCVARAKVFLESDSNIKAKVKSALQYQIYGRFAKKKIHYLFKNTKNKVLFIVSFLPAKIIYVKWKKTFEISGVTQT
;
A
#
# COMPACT_ATOMS: atom_id res chain seq x y z
N MET A 1 -24.64 8.97 8.99
CA MET A 1 -23.76 8.63 7.85
C MET A 1 -22.51 7.99 8.43
N SER A 2 -22.08 6.87 7.90
CA SER A 2 -20.87 6.18 8.36
C SER A 2 -19.63 7.09 8.28
N ASP A 3 -18.73 6.96 9.23
CA ASP A 3 -17.44 7.63 9.20
C ASP A 3 -16.33 6.82 8.51
N ILE A 4 -16.59 5.56 8.12
CA ILE A 4 -15.60 4.62 7.57
C ILE A 4 -16.03 4.14 6.20
N THR A 5 -15.12 4.25 5.23
CA THR A 5 -15.18 3.52 3.95
C THR A 5 -14.12 2.43 3.94
N ILE A 6 -14.53 1.19 3.70
CA ILE A 6 -13.62 0.11 3.30
C ILE A 6 -13.42 0.24 1.80
N LEU A 7 -12.18 0.42 1.36
CA LEU A 7 -11.81 0.56 -0.05
C LEU A 7 -11.01 -0.68 -0.48
N THR A 8 -11.58 -1.47 -1.40
CA THR A 8 -11.00 -2.71 -1.88
C THR A 8 -10.69 -2.62 -3.38
N PRO A 9 -9.40 -2.58 -3.78
CA PRO A 9 -9.02 -2.82 -5.15
C PRO A 9 -9.06 -4.32 -5.45
N THR A 10 -9.59 -4.71 -6.62
CA THR A 10 -9.66 -6.11 -7.05
C THR A 10 -9.27 -6.27 -8.52
N TYR A 11 -8.70 -7.43 -8.88
CA TYR A 11 -8.39 -7.80 -10.25
C TYR A 11 -8.27 -9.32 -10.37
N ASN A 12 -9.19 -9.97 -11.09
CA ASN A 12 -9.26 -11.43 -11.26
C ASN A 12 -9.24 -12.18 -9.91
N ARG A 13 -10.15 -11.83 -8.99
CA ARG A 13 -10.17 -12.31 -7.59
C ARG A 13 -11.55 -12.80 -7.13
N GLU A 14 -12.43 -13.23 -8.04
CA GLU A 14 -13.77 -13.76 -7.72
C GLU A 14 -13.76 -14.68 -6.49
N LYS A 15 -12.90 -15.73 -6.52
CA LYS A 15 -12.84 -16.75 -5.47
C LYS A 15 -12.34 -16.24 -4.11
N LEU A 16 -11.53 -15.18 -4.11
CA LEU A 16 -10.92 -14.63 -2.90
C LEU A 16 -11.82 -13.57 -2.26
N LEU A 17 -12.47 -12.77 -3.08
CA LEU A 17 -13.39 -11.71 -2.65
C LEU A 17 -14.53 -12.25 -1.77
N HIS A 18 -14.91 -13.53 -1.96
CA HIS A 18 -15.90 -14.20 -1.10
C HIS A 18 -15.51 -14.22 0.38
N LYS A 19 -14.23 -14.42 0.70
CA LYS A 19 -13.76 -14.45 2.08
C LYS A 19 -13.87 -13.07 2.72
N LEU A 20 -13.46 -12.03 1.99
CA LEU A 20 -13.58 -10.66 2.45
C LEU A 20 -15.06 -10.30 2.69
N TYR A 21 -15.94 -10.52 1.70
CA TYR A 21 -17.38 -10.26 1.85
C TYR A 21 -17.96 -10.92 3.11
N LYS A 22 -17.66 -12.22 3.33
CA LYS A 22 -18.11 -12.93 4.52
C LYS A 22 -17.61 -12.27 5.81
N SER A 23 -16.36 -11.80 5.86
CA SER A 23 -15.84 -11.11 7.05
C SER A 23 -16.49 -9.75 7.29
N LEU A 24 -16.94 -9.07 6.23
CA LEU A 24 -17.74 -7.84 6.34
C LEU A 24 -19.15 -8.11 6.84
N CYS A 25 -19.79 -9.19 6.38
CA CYS A 25 -21.08 -9.65 6.92
C CYS A 25 -20.99 -10.03 8.40
N ASN A 26 -19.84 -10.46 8.89
CA ASN A 26 -19.63 -10.83 10.29
C ASN A 26 -19.25 -9.64 11.20
N GLN A 27 -19.08 -8.44 10.67
CA GLN A 27 -18.74 -7.29 11.52
C GLN A 27 -19.81 -7.04 12.58
N LYS A 28 -19.39 -6.85 13.83
CA LYS A 28 -20.26 -6.53 14.97
C LYS A 28 -20.94 -5.17 14.85
N ASP A 29 -20.31 -4.28 14.08
CA ASP A 29 -20.87 -2.97 13.74
C ASP A 29 -20.91 -2.82 12.22
N LYS A 30 -22.07 -2.42 11.68
CA LYS A 30 -22.34 -2.26 10.26
C LYS A 30 -22.28 -0.80 9.80
N ASP A 31 -21.86 0.11 10.65
CA ASP A 31 -21.75 1.53 10.30
C ASP A 31 -20.47 1.81 9.51
N PHE A 32 -20.39 1.20 8.33
CA PHE A 32 -19.37 1.43 7.30
C PHE A 32 -20.01 1.34 5.91
N GLU A 33 -19.34 1.91 4.90
CA GLU A 33 -19.63 1.60 3.49
C GLU A 33 -18.48 0.79 2.88
N TRP A 34 -18.81 -0.07 1.91
CA TRP A 34 -17.82 -0.81 1.14
C TRP A 34 -17.77 -0.31 -0.30
N ILE A 35 -16.58 0.11 -0.74
CA ILE A 35 -16.31 0.47 -2.14
C ILE A 35 -15.34 -0.55 -2.71
N VAL A 36 -15.77 -1.26 -3.75
CA VAL A 36 -14.92 -2.16 -4.54
C VAL A 36 -14.58 -1.48 -5.86
N VAL A 37 -13.30 -1.44 -6.19
CA VAL A 37 -12.82 -0.97 -7.50
C VAL A 37 -12.16 -2.13 -8.23
N ASP A 38 -12.82 -2.57 -9.28
CA ASP A 38 -12.32 -3.58 -10.21
C ASP A 38 -11.38 -2.94 -11.22
N ASP A 39 -10.14 -3.34 -11.19
CA ASP A 39 -9.08 -2.89 -12.11
C ASP A 39 -9.10 -3.66 -13.44
N GLY A 40 -10.29 -3.90 -14.00
CA GLY A 40 -10.49 -4.48 -15.31
C GLY A 40 -10.40 -6.01 -15.33
N SER A 41 -11.05 -6.70 -14.39
CA SER A 41 -11.14 -8.16 -14.34
C SER A 41 -11.77 -8.75 -15.61
N ASN A 42 -11.27 -9.94 -15.98
CA ASN A 42 -11.72 -10.75 -17.09
C ASN A 42 -12.30 -12.12 -16.65
N ASP A 43 -12.35 -12.36 -15.33
CA ASP A 43 -13.03 -13.50 -14.73
C ASP A 43 -14.46 -13.13 -14.32
N ASN A 44 -15.15 -13.99 -13.56
CA ASN A 44 -16.54 -13.77 -13.12
C ASN A 44 -16.64 -12.80 -11.92
N THR A 45 -15.65 -11.93 -11.70
CA THR A 45 -15.67 -10.95 -10.58
C THR A 45 -16.90 -10.04 -10.64
N ASP A 46 -17.29 -9.57 -11.83
CA ASP A 46 -18.47 -8.70 -12.03
C ASP A 46 -19.76 -9.39 -11.57
N GLU A 47 -20.02 -10.59 -12.07
CA GLU A 47 -21.25 -11.36 -11.76
C GLU A 47 -21.32 -11.70 -10.28
N TYR A 48 -20.17 -12.03 -9.69
CA TYR A 48 -20.07 -12.30 -8.26
C TYR A 48 -20.42 -11.04 -7.45
N ILE A 49 -19.85 -9.88 -7.80
CA ILE A 49 -20.11 -8.62 -7.10
C ILE A 49 -21.58 -8.21 -7.20
N GLU A 50 -22.21 -8.32 -8.39
CA GLU A 50 -23.64 -8.05 -8.54
C GLU A 50 -24.51 -8.94 -7.64
N THR A 51 -24.10 -10.20 -7.47
CA THR A 51 -24.81 -11.15 -6.62
C THR A 51 -24.72 -10.78 -5.14
N ILE A 52 -23.53 -10.42 -4.64
CA ILE A 52 -23.34 -10.08 -3.22
C ILE A 52 -23.85 -8.67 -2.88
N GLN A 53 -23.83 -7.74 -3.83
CA GLN A 53 -24.35 -6.39 -3.64
C GLN A 53 -25.84 -6.40 -3.30
N LYS A 54 -26.62 -7.30 -3.92
CA LYS A 54 -28.05 -7.49 -3.62
C LYS A 54 -28.33 -8.09 -2.25
N LYS A 55 -27.32 -8.73 -1.62
CA LYS A 55 -27.44 -9.44 -0.34
C LYS A 55 -26.78 -8.70 0.83
N ALA A 56 -25.99 -7.68 0.54
CA ALA A 56 -25.26 -6.92 1.55
C ALA A 56 -26.23 -6.15 2.47
N ASP A 57 -26.00 -6.24 3.78
CA ASP A 57 -26.75 -5.52 4.83
C ASP A 57 -26.04 -4.19 5.23
N PHE A 58 -25.17 -3.70 4.37
CA PHE A 58 -24.44 -2.44 4.51
C PHE A 58 -24.33 -1.73 3.15
N PRO A 59 -24.09 -0.40 3.10
CA PRO A 59 -23.87 0.34 1.86
C PRO A 59 -22.72 -0.24 1.05
N PHE A 60 -22.97 -0.62 -0.20
CA PHE A 60 -22.01 -1.24 -1.08
C PHE A 60 -22.02 -0.56 -2.46
N ARG A 61 -20.87 -0.08 -2.91
CA ARG A 61 -20.70 0.51 -4.23
C ARG A 61 -19.60 -0.21 -5.00
N TYR A 62 -19.85 -0.45 -6.27
CA TYR A 62 -18.93 -1.09 -7.20
C TYR A 62 -18.59 -0.18 -8.36
N TYR A 63 -17.33 -0.15 -8.72
CA TYR A 63 -16.81 0.58 -9.87
C TYR A 63 -15.83 -0.28 -10.63
N LYS A 64 -15.87 -0.24 -11.97
CA LYS A 64 -14.94 -0.90 -12.86
C LYS A 64 -14.16 0.12 -13.68
N LYS A 65 -12.88 -0.12 -13.90
CA LYS A 65 -12.00 0.70 -14.73
C LYS A 65 -11.07 -0.16 -15.57
N ASN A 66 -10.41 0.43 -16.56
CA ASN A 66 -9.35 -0.24 -17.32
C ASN A 66 -8.17 -0.58 -16.40
N ASN A 67 -7.55 -1.75 -16.63
CA ASN A 67 -6.45 -2.24 -15.80
C ASN A 67 -5.23 -1.32 -15.82
N GLY A 68 -4.91 -0.76 -14.68
CA GLY A 68 -3.78 0.16 -14.46
C GLY A 68 -2.94 -0.18 -13.21
N GLY A 69 -3.32 -1.23 -12.47
CA GLY A 69 -2.68 -1.66 -11.23
C GLY A 69 -3.35 -1.10 -9.96
N LYS A 70 -3.10 -1.77 -8.83
CA LYS A 70 -3.71 -1.51 -7.53
C LYS A 70 -3.75 -0.01 -7.17
N HIS A 71 -2.65 0.70 -7.33
CA HIS A 71 -2.52 2.12 -6.99
C HIS A 71 -3.47 3.01 -7.79
N THR A 72 -3.73 2.69 -9.07
CA THR A 72 -4.68 3.45 -9.89
C THR A 72 -6.13 3.16 -9.49
N ALA A 73 -6.43 1.92 -9.07
CA ALA A 73 -7.73 1.56 -8.53
C ALA A 73 -7.99 2.27 -7.19
N LEU A 74 -6.98 2.40 -6.33
CA LEU A 74 -7.07 3.16 -5.09
C LEU A 74 -7.34 4.65 -5.36
N ASN A 75 -6.59 5.28 -6.28
CA ASN A 75 -6.84 6.67 -6.68
C ASN A 75 -8.27 6.87 -7.20
N TYR A 76 -8.70 5.95 -8.06
CA TYR A 76 -10.05 6.02 -8.64
C TYR A 76 -11.13 5.89 -7.55
N GLY A 77 -11.00 4.93 -6.65
CA GLY A 77 -11.95 4.72 -5.55
C GLY A 77 -11.99 5.89 -4.57
N CYS A 78 -10.83 6.48 -4.25
CA CYS A 78 -10.75 7.62 -3.34
C CYS A 78 -11.57 8.83 -3.78
N GLN A 79 -11.83 9.00 -5.09
CA GLN A 79 -12.67 10.11 -5.60
C GLN A 79 -14.12 9.99 -5.10
N TYR A 80 -14.60 8.78 -4.88
CA TYR A 80 -15.98 8.49 -4.46
C TYR A 80 -16.15 8.39 -2.95
N VAL A 81 -15.07 8.34 -2.18
CA VAL A 81 -15.13 8.30 -0.71
C VAL A 81 -15.64 9.63 -0.17
N LYS A 82 -16.68 9.58 0.69
CA LYS A 82 -17.28 10.73 1.35
C LYS A 82 -17.13 10.70 2.88
N THR A 83 -16.73 9.58 3.43
CA THR A 83 -16.53 9.35 4.87
C THR A 83 -15.27 10.02 5.40
N LYS A 84 -15.09 10.06 6.70
CA LYS A 84 -13.90 10.65 7.36
C LYS A 84 -12.66 9.78 7.22
N LEU A 85 -12.85 8.45 7.21
CA LEU A 85 -11.80 7.46 7.22
C LEU A 85 -11.89 6.54 6.00
N VAL A 86 -10.72 6.15 5.48
CA VAL A 86 -10.56 5.11 4.46
C VAL A 86 -9.74 3.97 5.04
N PHE A 87 -10.31 2.78 5.05
CA PHE A 87 -9.60 1.56 5.37
C PHE A 87 -9.35 0.78 4.08
N ILE A 88 -8.09 0.72 3.64
CA ILE A 88 -7.70 -0.05 2.46
C ILE A 88 -7.61 -1.52 2.86
N VAL A 89 -8.45 -2.35 2.23
CA VAL A 89 -8.49 -3.80 2.47
C VAL A 89 -8.35 -4.55 1.16
N ASP A 90 -7.33 -5.41 1.07
CA ASP A 90 -7.05 -6.21 -0.12
C ASP A 90 -8.14 -7.29 -0.33
N SER A 91 -8.45 -7.59 -1.57
CA SER A 91 -9.55 -8.50 -1.95
C SER A 91 -9.33 -9.96 -1.54
N ASP A 92 -8.11 -10.34 -1.17
CA ASP A 92 -7.71 -11.67 -0.71
C ASP A 92 -7.56 -11.80 0.81
N ASP A 93 -7.78 -10.72 1.55
CA ASP A 93 -7.66 -10.64 3.00
C ASP A 93 -9.03 -10.58 3.71
N THR A 94 -9.04 -10.61 5.03
CA THR A 94 -10.26 -10.56 5.85
C THR A 94 -10.07 -9.66 7.07
N LEU A 95 -11.17 -9.26 7.69
CA LEU A 95 -11.16 -8.48 8.93
C LEU A 95 -11.58 -9.34 10.13
N THR A 96 -11.13 -8.98 11.34
CA THR A 96 -11.70 -9.54 12.57
C THR A 96 -13.12 -9.00 12.78
N ASP A 97 -13.97 -9.74 13.45
CA ASP A 97 -15.39 -9.38 13.63
C ASP A 97 -15.61 -8.04 14.37
N ASP A 98 -14.60 -7.56 15.09
CA ASP A 98 -14.63 -6.32 15.86
C ASP A 98 -13.82 -5.18 15.22
N ALA A 99 -13.38 -5.33 13.95
CA ALA A 99 -12.50 -4.37 13.29
C ALA A 99 -13.14 -2.98 13.19
N ILE A 100 -14.36 -2.89 12.67
CA ILE A 100 -15.08 -1.61 12.50
C ILE A 100 -15.33 -0.95 13.85
N LEU A 101 -15.83 -1.67 14.81
CA LEU A 101 -16.07 -1.18 16.18
C LEU A 101 -14.77 -0.66 16.83
N THR A 102 -13.64 -1.34 16.59
CA THR A 102 -12.32 -0.92 17.10
C THR A 102 -11.89 0.39 16.47
N ILE A 103 -12.00 0.52 15.13
CA ILE A 103 -11.63 1.73 14.39
C ILE A 103 -12.48 2.92 14.88
N GLN A 104 -13.79 2.76 15.02
CA GLN A 104 -14.71 3.80 15.49
C GLN A 104 -14.33 4.31 16.87
N ARG A 105 -14.11 3.39 17.85
CA ARG A 105 -13.70 3.76 19.21
C ARG A 105 -12.40 4.55 19.25
N ILE A 106 -11.44 4.16 18.43
CA ILE A 106 -10.16 4.84 18.33
C ILE A 106 -10.33 6.21 17.64
N TYR A 107 -11.10 6.26 16.56
CA TYR A 107 -11.41 7.53 15.89
C TYR A 107 -12.08 8.52 16.85
N GLU A 108 -13.12 8.13 17.57
CA GLU A 108 -13.79 8.99 18.54
C GLU A 108 -12.85 9.54 19.60
N LYS A 109 -11.88 8.74 20.06
CA LYS A 109 -10.90 9.16 21.06
C LYS A 109 -9.90 10.20 20.53
N TYR A 110 -9.52 10.11 19.25
CA TYR A 110 -8.41 10.88 18.69
C TYR A 110 -8.80 11.82 17.54
N LYS A 111 -10.08 11.93 17.18
CA LYS A 111 -10.56 12.72 16.04
C LYS A 111 -10.25 14.22 16.07
N ASN A 112 -9.90 14.76 17.25
CA ASN A 112 -9.53 16.15 17.42
C ASN A 112 -8.01 16.41 17.32
N GLU A 113 -7.21 15.41 16.95
CA GLU A 113 -5.80 15.58 16.70
C GLU A 113 -5.56 15.94 15.23
N ASP A 114 -5.19 17.20 14.96
CA ASP A 114 -5.04 17.73 13.60
C ASP A 114 -3.71 17.33 12.93
N ASP A 115 -2.74 16.83 13.71
CA ASP A 115 -1.40 16.47 13.25
C ASP A 115 -1.25 14.99 12.89
N ILE A 116 -2.33 14.20 12.88
CA ILE A 116 -2.31 12.80 12.47
C ILE A 116 -3.03 12.58 11.13
N CYS A 117 -2.51 11.63 10.32
CA CYS A 117 -3.13 11.22 9.08
C CYS A 117 -3.93 9.90 9.19
N GLY A 118 -3.95 9.27 10.36
CA GLY A 118 -4.67 8.02 10.55
C GLY A 118 -4.14 7.13 11.66
N PHE A 119 -4.57 5.88 11.60
CA PHE A 119 -4.33 4.84 12.60
C PHE A 119 -3.71 3.61 11.95
N SER A 120 -2.79 2.95 12.63
CA SER A 120 -2.14 1.73 12.15
C SER A 120 -2.29 0.61 13.19
N PHE A 121 -2.70 -0.57 12.72
CA PHE A 121 -3.00 -1.73 13.54
C PHE A 121 -2.17 -2.93 13.10
N LEU A 122 -2.11 -3.97 13.91
CA LEU A 122 -1.43 -5.21 13.55
C LEU A 122 -2.25 -6.01 12.54
N ARG A 123 -1.54 -6.72 11.64
CA ARG A 123 -2.12 -7.81 10.86
C ARG A 123 -1.83 -9.15 11.53
N GLY A 124 -2.81 -10.01 11.56
CA GLY A 124 -2.70 -11.39 12.01
C GLY A 124 -2.66 -12.37 10.84
N LYS A 125 -2.37 -13.64 11.15
CA LYS A 125 -2.45 -14.78 10.21
C LYS A 125 -3.71 -15.60 10.51
N SER A 126 -4.28 -16.23 9.49
CA SER A 126 -5.48 -17.07 9.64
C SER A 126 -5.27 -18.24 10.62
N ARG A 127 -4.05 -18.75 10.72
CA ARG A 127 -3.67 -19.85 11.62
C ARG A 127 -3.19 -19.37 13.00
N GLY A 128 -3.39 -18.09 13.31
CA GLY A 128 -2.89 -17.44 14.53
C GLY A 128 -1.48 -16.87 14.40
N GLY A 129 -1.14 -15.95 15.33
CA GLY A 129 0.12 -15.18 15.29
C GLY A 129 0.01 -13.89 14.49
N TYR A 130 1.11 -13.13 14.45
CA TYR A 130 1.19 -11.83 13.80
C TYR A 130 1.95 -11.92 12.47
N LEU A 131 1.55 -11.11 11.50
CA LEU A 131 2.36 -10.80 10.32
C LEU A 131 3.43 -9.76 10.62
N SER A 132 3.14 -8.87 11.55
CA SER A 132 4.13 -7.96 12.13
C SER A 132 5.09 -8.74 13.02
N THR A 133 6.39 -8.49 12.88
CA THR A 133 7.43 -9.20 13.65
C THR A 133 7.51 -8.73 15.10
N SER A 134 7.03 -7.50 15.38
CA SER A 134 6.93 -6.92 16.72
C SER A 134 5.79 -5.92 16.73
N GLY A 135 5.06 -5.84 17.83
CA GLY A 135 4.14 -4.75 18.07
C GLY A 135 4.88 -3.41 18.24
N VAL A 136 4.15 -2.35 18.47
CA VAL A 136 4.71 -1.07 18.90
C VAL A 136 5.02 -1.11 20.40
N PRO A 137 6.05 -0.36 20.85
CA PRO A 137 6.47 -0.36 22.26
C PRO A 137 5.37 0.07 23.22
N GLU A 138 4.53 1.00 22.81
CA GLU A 138 3.41 1.55 23.58
C GLU A 138 2.15 1.55 22.72
N ASP A 139 1.06 1.01 23.27
CA ASP A 139 -0.23 0.97 22.57
C ASP A 139 -0.81 2.37 22.42
N GLY A 140 -1.12 2.76 21.19
CA GLY A 140 -1.55 4.11 20.84
C GLY A 140 -0.40 5.10 20.64
N MET A 141 0.84 4.64 20.55
CA MET A 141 2.03 5.47 20.27
C MET A 141 1.79 6.40 19.07
N LYS A 142 2.12 7.69 19.21
CA LYS A 142 2.03 8.70 18.15
C LYS A 142 3.40 8.99 17.58
N GLU A 143 3.62 8.64 16.32
CA GLU A 143 4.91 8.81 15.67
C GLU A 143 4.73 8.98 14.13
N SER A 144 5.77 9.47 13.44
CA SER A 144 5.77 9.48 11.98
C SER A 144 5.90 8.06 11.42
N TYR A 145 5.36 7.81 10.23
CA TYR A 145 5.50 6.51 9.55
C TYR A 145 6.98 6.15 9.35
N VAL A 146 7.81 7.11 8.94
CA VAL A 146 9.24 6.90 8.72
C VAL A 146 9.95 6.51 10.01
N GLU A 147 9.69 7.23 11.10
CA GLU A 147 10.34 6.91 12.39
C GLU A 147 9.92 5.53 12.89
N CYS A 148 8.62 5.24 12.93
CA CYS A 148 8.11 3.98 13.43
C CYS A 148 8.56 2.80 12.56
N ARG A 149 8.27 2.83 11.26
CA ARG A 149 8.40 1.66 10.38
C ARG A 149 9.81 1.45 9.84
N ILE A 150 10.56 2.55 9.63
CA ILE A 150 11.86 2.50 8.96
C ILE A 150 13.01 2.64 9.94
N ASN A 151 12.98 3.68 10.81
CA ASN A 151 14.09 3.97 11.69
C ASN A 151 14.12 3.00 12.89
N ARG A 152 12.97 2.81 13.55
CA ARG A 152 12.84 1.83 14.67
C ARG A 152 12.66 0.39 14.18
N LYS A 153 12.50 0.18 12.86
CA LYS A 153 12.36 -1.15 12.22
C LYS A 153 11.22 -1.98 12.79
N ILE A 154 10.11 -1.35 13.16
CA ILE A 154 8.89 -2.07 13.52
C ILE A 154 8.35 -2.67 12.22
N GLY A 155 8.76 -3.92 11.96
CA GLY A 155 8.62 -4.60 10.69
C GLY A 155 7.27 -5.31 10.52
N GLY A 156 7.14 -6.00 9.39
CA GLY A 156 5.91 -6.70 8.98
C GLY A 156 4.89 -5.77 8.35
N ASP A 157 3.79 -6.35 7.85
CA ASP A 157 2.69 -5.57 7.29
C ASP A 157 1.75 -5.13 8.41
N MET A 158 1.26 -3.91 8.34
CA MET A 158 0.25 -3.37 9.26
C MET A 158 -1.01 -3.01 8.48
N ALA A 159 -2.10 -2.79 9.20
CA ALA A 159 -3.38 -2.38 8.66
C ALA A 159 -3.56 -0.88 8.94
N GLU A 160 -3.46 -0.09 7.90
CA GLU A 160 -3.54 1.37 7.99
C GLU A 160 -4.94 1.85 7.64
N VAL A 161 -5.51 2.68 8.53
CA VAL A 161 -6.75 3.42 8.34
C VAL A 161 -6.40 4.90 8.22
N TRP A 162 -6.73 5.51 7.10
CA TRP A 162 -6.31 6.87 6.76
C TRP A 162 -7.44 7.87 6.94
N TYR A 163 -7.12 9.07 7.36
CA TYR A 163 -8.04 10.19 7.15
C TYR A 163 -8.20 10.43 5.65
N THR A 164 -9.43 10.51 5.19
CA THR A 164 -9.78 10.65 3.78
C THR A 164 -9.15 11.88 3.14
N HIS A 165 -9.11 13.02 3.85
CA HIS A 165 -8.50 14.23 3.34
C HIS A 165 -6.99 14.06 3.11
N CYS A 166 -6.28 13.39 4.04
CA CYS A 166 -4.86 13.12 3.89
C CYS A 166 -4.58 12.21 2.67
N LEU A 167 -5.36 11.14 2.50
CA LEU A 167 -5.19 10.24 1.36
C LEU A 167 -5.48 10.95 0.02
N LYS A 168 -6.45 11.87 -0.02
CA LYS A 168 -6.77 12.68 -1.20
C LYS A 168 -5.71 13.75 -1.50
N GLU A 169 -5.04 14.27 -0.48
CA GLU A 169 -3.94 15.23 -0.63
C GLU A 169 -2.68 14.61 -1.25
N TYR A 170 -2.47 13.31 -0.99
CA TYR A 170 -1.30 12.55 -1.45
C TYR A 170 -1.72 11.38 -2.36
N PRO A 171 -2.19 11.64 -3.60
CA PRO A 171 -2.57 10.55 -4.51
C PRO A 171 -1.34 9.73 -4.92
N PHE A 172 -1.58 8.47 -5.23
CA PHE A 172 -0.53 7.60 -5.78
C PHE A 172 -0.08 8.11 -7.14
N PRO A 173 1.24 8.29 -7.39
CA PRO A 173 1.72 8.64 -8.71
C PRO A 173 1.46 7.52 -9.72
N GLU A 174 0.98 7.89 -10.89
CA GLU A 174 0.67 6.97 -12.00
C GLU A 174 1.69 7.14 -13.13
N PHE A 175 2.13 6.04 -13.72
CA PHE A 175 3.09 6.04 -14.83
C PHE A 175 2.50 5.24 -15.99
N LYS A 176 2.61 5.78 -17.19
CA LYS A 176 2.12 5.12 -18.39
C LYS A 176 2.73 3.72 -18.52
N ASP A 177 1.88 2.72 -18.78
CA ASP A 177 2.23 1.32 -18.99
C ASP A 177 2.87 0.61 -17.77
N GLU A 178 2.84 1.21 -16.57
CA GLU A 178 3.31 0.60 -15.32
C GLU A 178 2.14 0.27 -14.39
N LYS A 179 2.03 -1.00 -14.01
CA LYS A 179 0.92 -1.53 -13.20
C LYS A 179 1.29 -1.83 -11.75
N PHE A 180 2.52 -1.55 -11.34
CA PHE A 180 2.97 -1.81 -9.97
C PHE A 180 3.62 -0.59 -9.34
N LEU A 181 3.17 -0.24 -8.14
CA LEU A 181 3.75 0.78 -7.28
C LEU A 181 3.69 0.31 -5.82
N GLY A 182 4.77 0.49 -5.07
CA GLY A 182 4.76 0.27 -3.63
C GLY A 182 4.00 1.39 -2.93
N GLU A 183 2.99 1.06 -2.14
CA GLU A 183 2.12 2.02 -1.47
C GLU A 183 2.87 2.93 -0.49
N ASP A 184 3.94 2.43 0.10
CA ASP A 184 4.78 3.17 1.05
C ASP A 184 5.39 4.47 0.50
N ILE A 185 5.36 4.70 -0.83
CA ILE A 185 5.71 6.00 -1.42
C ILE A 185 4.79 7.11 -0.87
N VAL A 186 3.50 6.84 -0.75
CA VAL A 186 2.50 7.80 -0.24
C VAL A 186 2.65 7.93 1.27
N TRP A 187 2.81 6.81 1.99
CA TRP A 187 2.97 6.81 3.45
C TRP A 187 4.19 7.64 3.91
N ILE A 188 5.28 7.55 3.17
CA ILE A 188 6.50 8.33 3.45
C ILE A 188 6.33 9.80 3.08
N GLN A 189 5.58 10.12 2.03
CA GLN A 189 5.28 11.52 1.70
C GLN A 189 4.43 12.17 2.78
N MET A 190 3.35 11.50 3.24
CA MET A 190 2.50 11.97 4.34
C MET A 190 3.28 12.17 5.64
N SER A 191 4.25 11.28 5.92
CA SER A 191 5.03 11.35 7.16
C SER A 191 5.93 12.57 7.31
N LYS A 192 6.06 13.40 6.26
CA LYS A 192 6.74 14.71 6.34
C LYS A 192 5.89 15.78 7.01
N THR A 193 4.58 15.61 6.95
CA THR A 193 3.61 16.57 7.48
C THR A 193 2.85 16.01 8.67
N TYR A 194 2.51 14.73 8.62
CA TYR A 194 1.63 14.08 9.57
C TYR A 194 2.31 12.96 10.33
N LYS A 195 1.80 12.68 11.54
CA LYS A 195 2.05 11.48 12.31
C LYS A 195 0.92 10.47 12.14
N MET A 196 1.07 9.30 12.75
CA MET A 196 0.04 8.28 12.92
C MET A 196 -0.03 7.81 14.36
N ARG A 197 -1.13 7.22 14.76
CA ARG A 197 -1.22 6.45 15.98
C ARG A 197 -1.16 4.96 15.69
N PHE A 198 -0.33 4.24 16.42
CA PHE A 198 -0.02 2.82 16.22
C PHE A 198 -0.56 2.01 17.39
N PHE A 199 -1.27 0.91 17.08
CA PHE A 199 -1.93 0.08 18.08
C PHE A 199 -1.52 -1.38 17.98
N ASN A 200 -1.39 -2.06 19.13
CA ASN A 200 -1.08 -3.48 19.25
C ASN A 200 -2.34 -4.36 19.15
N LYS A 201 -3.35 -3.93 18.43
CA LYS A 201 -4.59 -4.66 18.19
C LYS A 201 -4.61 -5.23 16.78
N VAL A 202 -4.90 -6.52 16.65
CA VAL A 202 -5.16 -7.14 15.34
C VAL A 202 -6.59 -6.85 14.94
N ILE A 203 -6.76 -6.28 13.74
CA ILE A 203 -8.07 -6.04 13.11
C ILE A 203 -8.14 -6.61 11.70
N TYR A 204 -7.03 -7.07 11.15
CA TYR A 204 -6.85 -7.49 9.77
C TYR A 204 -6.14 -8.84 9.73
N ILE A 205 -6.65 -9.77 8.92
CA ILE A 205 -6.11 -11.12 8.79
C ILE A 205 -5.68 -11.32 7.34
N SER A 206 -4.42 -11.65 7.13
CA SER A 206 -3.88 -11.97 5.81
C SER A 206 -2.87 -13.11 5.86
N ASP A 207 -2.77 -13.83 4.75
CA ASP A 207 -1.78 -14.86 4.54
C ASP A 207 -1.02 -14.59 3.23
N TYR A 208 0.28 -14.87 3.19
CA TYR A 208 1.04 -14.74 1.96
C TYR A 208 0.63 -15.86 0.97
N LEU A 209 0.10 -15.43 -0.17
CA LEU A 209 -0.21 -16.35 -1.28
C LEU A 209 1.07 -16.64 -2.09
N GLU A 210 1.24 -17.88 -2.57
CA GLU A 210 2.39 -18.27 -3.39
C GLU A 210 2.49 -17.44 -4.67
N GLU A 211 1.36 -17.12 -5.30
CA GLU A 211 1.26 -16.28 -6.50
C GLU A 211 1.11 -14.78 -6.20
N GLY A 212 1.22 -14.37 -4.93
CA GLY A 212 1.05 -12.98 -4.51
C GLY A 212 2.11 -12.03 -5.06
N LEU A 213 1.78 -10.75 -5.13
CA LEU A 213 2.67 -9.68 -5.58
C LEU A 213 3.99 -9.64 -4.80
N THR A 214 3.99 -10.08 -3.54
CA THR A 214 5.16 -10.10 -2.67
C THR A 214 6.24 -11.06 -3.16
N ASN A 215 5.88 -12.27 -3.59
CA ASN A 215 6.82 -13.29 -4.05
C ASN A 215 7.47 -12.90 -5.40
N ASN A 216 6.76 -12.20 -6.26
CA ASN A 216 7.23 -11.75 -7.57
C ASN A 216 7.68 -10.27 -7.58
N ARG A 217 7.86 -9.64 -6.42
CA ARG A 217 8.09 -8.21 -6.27
C ARG A 217 9.21 -7.65 -7.13
N ARG A 218 10.32 -8.39 -7.31
CA ARG A 218 11.45 -7.91 -8.12
C ARG A 218 11.09 -7.82 -9.60
N ARG A 219 10.34 -8.79 -10.12
CA ARG A 219 9.84 -8.80 -11.50
C ARG A 219 8.88 -7.62 -11.72
N HIS A 220 7.92 -7.43 -10.83
CA HIS A 220 6.99 -6.28 -10.88
C HIS A 220 7.74 -4.94 -10.84
N ASN A 221 8.75 -4.82 -9.99
CA ASN A 221 9.58 -3.61 -9.91
C ASN A 221 10.34 -3.32 -11.21
N ILE A 222 10.87 -4.33 -11.89
CA ILE A 222 11.60 -4.15 -13.16
C ILE A 222 10.65 -3.76 -14.28
N ASN A 223 9.42 -4.28 -14.27
CA ASN A 223 8.37 -3.93 -15.24
C ASN A 223 7.70 -2.57 -14.93
N SER A 224 7.92 -2.01 -13.74
CA SER A 224 7.42 -0.69 -13.32
C SER A 224 8.56 0.20 -12.81
N PRO A 225 9.56 0.48 -13.64
CA PRO A 225 10.80 1.10 -13.20
C PRO A 225 10.65 2.60 -12.86
N ASN A 226 9.72 3.34 -13.50
CA ASN A 226 9.48 4.74 -13.18
C ASN A 226 8.86 4.90 -11.79
N GLY A 227 7.90 4.05 -11.43
CA GLY A 227 7.34 3.98 -10.08
C GLY A 227 8.40 3.69 -9.04
N CYS A 228 9.30 2.73 -9.33
CA CYS A 228 10.43 2.42 -8.47
C CYS A 228 11.44 3.58 -8.33
N VAL A 229 11.68 4.34 -9.39
CA VAL A 229 12.51 5.55 -9.33
C VAL A 229 11.88 6.61 -8.44
N ALA A 230 10.58 6.87 -8.63
CA ALA A 230 9.85 7.83 -7.81
C ALA A 230 9.86 7.43 -6.33
N ARG A 231 9.54 6.16 -6.04
CA ARG A 231 9.58 5.61 -4.69
C ARG A 231 10.97 5.74 -4.05
N ALA A 232 12.02 5.31 -4.76
CA ALA A 232 13.39 5.38 -4.26
C ALA A 232 13.83 6.84 -3.99
N LYS A 233 13.39 7.79 -4.81
CA LYS A 233 13.63 9.22 -4.58
C LYS A 233 12.97 9.72 -3.30
N VAL A 234 11.71 9.37 -3.07
CA VAL A 234 10.97 9.77 -1.86
C VAL A 234 11.67 9.24 -0.60
N PHE A 235 12.11 7.98 -0.59
CA PHE A 235 12.88 7.41 0.52
C PHE A 235 14.24 8.09 0.71
N LEU A 236 14.97 8.36 -0.38
CA LEU A 236 16.27 9.02 -0.33
C LEU A 236 16.19 10.44 0.24
N GLU A 237 15.06 11.10 0.03
CA GLU A 237 14.79 12.49 0.46
C GLU A 237 13.92 12.59 1.73
N SER A 238 13.64 11.45 2.39
CA SER A 238 12.90 11.38 3.66
C SER A 238 13.84 11.47 4.86
N ASP A 239 13.27 11.53 6.07
CA ASP A 239 14.00 11.48 7.33
C ASP A 239 14.39 10.06 7.77
N SER A 240 14.44 9.13 6.81
CA SER A 240 14.87 7.76 7.05
C SER A 240 16.37 7.69 7.40
N ASN A 241 16.73 6.64 8.15
CA ASN A 241 18.11 6.41 8.57
C ASN A 241 19.06 6.19 7.38
N ILE A 242 20.36 6.35 7.61
CA ILE A 242 21.38 6.28 6.56
C ILE A 242 21.37 4.96 5.79
N LYS A 243 21.07 3.83 6.45
CA LYS A 243 20.99 2.51 5.80
C LYS A 243 19.86 2.47 4.77
N ALA A 244 18.69 3.00 5.11
CA ALA A 244 17.55 3.11 4.18
C ALA A 244 17.89 4.06 3.02
N LYS A 245 18.53 5.20 3.29
CA LYS A 245 18.96 6.15 2.26
C LYS A 245 19.97 5.54 1.30
N VAL A 246 20.99 4.81 1.77
CA VAL A 246 21.96 4.12 0.91
C VAL A 246 21.29 3.09 0.01
N LYS A 247 20.40 2.26 0.58
CA LYS A 247 19.59 1.30 -0.19
C LYS A 247 18.76 2.01 -1.27
N SER A 248 18.15 3.13 -0.92
CA SER A 248 17.34 3.91 -1.86
C SER A 248 18.16 4.59 -2.94
N ALA A 249 19.38 5.06 -2.64
CA ALA A 249 20.29 5.60 -3.64
C ALA A 249 20.69 4.54 -4.69
N LEU A 250 20.94 3.30 -4.25
CA LEU A 250 21.19 2.17 -5.14
C LEU A 250 19.95 1.88 -6.01
N GLN A 251 18.76 1.76 -5.40
CA GLN A 251 17.51 1.49 -6.12
C GLN A 251 17.18 2.60 -7.13
N TYR A 252 17.35 3.86 -6.75
CA TYR A 252 17.13 5.03 -7.62
C TYR A 252 17.93 4.93 -8.92
N GLN A 253 19.19 4.52 -8.82
CA GLN A 253 20.05 4.38 -9.99
C GLN A 253 19.82 3.09 -10.78
N ILE A 254 19.55 1.97 -10.09
CA ILE A 254 19.27 0.69 -10.75
C ILE A 254 18.00 0.81 -11.59
N TYR A 255 16.88 1.22 -10.95
CA TYR A 255 15.62 1.38 -11.67
C TYR A 255 15.62 2.55 -12.65
N GLY A 256 16.43 3.60 -12.39
CA GLY A 256 16.67 4.66 -13.37
C GLY A 256 17.24 4.14 -14.68
N ARG A 257 18.12 3.12 -14.64
CA ARG A 257 18.65 2.47 -15.83
C ARG A 257 17.61 1.58 -16.52
N PHE A 258 16.79 0.85 -15.78
CA PHE A 258 15.67 0.11 -16.36
C PHE A 258 14.64 1.05 -16.99
N ALA A 259 14.37 2.20 -16.39
CA ALA A 259 13.54 3.27 -16.95
C ALA A 259 14.21 4.05 -18.10
N LYS A 260 15.40 3.62 -18.55
CA LYS A 260 16.18 4.28 -19.63
C LYS A 260 16.46 5.76 -19.39
N LYS A 261 16.48 6.21 -18.12
CA LYS A 261 16.76 7.60 -17.75
C LYS A 261 18.26 7.88 -17.88
N LYS A 262 18.61 9.04 -18.44
CA LYS A 262 20.01 9.50 -18.53
C LYS A 262 20.58 9.77 -17.14
N ILE A 263 21.83 9.36 -16.89
CA ILE A 263 22.47 9.48 -15.58
C ILE A 263 22.54 10.93 -15.08
N HIS A 264 22.86 11.88 -15.97
CA HIS A 264 22.87 13.30 -15.59
C HIS A 264 21.50 13.81 -15.16
N TYR A 265 20.40 13.29 -15.76
CA TYR A 265 19.05 13.61 -15.34
C TYR A 265 18.78 13.10 -13.92
N LEU A 266 19.13 11.85 -13.62
CA LEU A 266 18.99 11.28 -12.28
C LEU A 266 19.82 12.08 -11.25
N PHE A 267 21.07 12.41 -11.61
CA PHE A 267 21.95 13.21 -10.76
C PHE A 267 21.35 14.61 -10.49
N LYS A 268 20.86 15.30 -11.51
CA LYS A 268 20.24 16.62 -11.37
C LYS A 268 19.01 16.58 -10.44
N ASN A 269 18.21 15.52 -10.53
CA ASN A 269 16.92 15.41 -9.86
C ASN A 269 16.94 14.77 -8.46
N THR A 270 18.12 14.48 -7.88
CA THR A 270 18.24 14.07 -6.48
C THR A 270 18.90 15.17 -5.64
N LYS A 271 18.41 15.36 -4.41
CA LYS A 271 19.04 16.24 -3.42
C LYS A 271 20.29 15.60 -2.81
N ASN A 272 20.38 14.27 -2.75
CA ASN A 272 21.46 13.50 -2.12
C ASN A 272 22.59 13.17 -3.10
N LYS A 273 23.37 14.20 -3.52
CA LYS A 273 24.45 14.05 -4.50
C LYS A 273 25.55 13.10 -4.03
N VAL A 274 25.94 13.16 -2.76
CA VAL A 274 26.99 12.33 -2.19
C VAL A 274 26.61 10.85 -2.25
N LEU A 275 25.43 10.48 -1.77
CA LEU A 275 24.95 9.10 -1.83
C LEU A 275 24.78 8.62 -3.28
N PHE A 276 24.40 9.51 -4.19
CA PHE A 276 24.32 9.18 -5.60
C PHE A 276 25.70 8.80 -6.17
N ILE A 277 26.75 9.59 -5.89
CA ILE A 277 28.11 9.33 -6.35
C ILE A 277 28.66 8.03 -5.77
N VAL A 278 28.56 7.85 -4.45
CA VAL A 278 29.06 6.65 -3.76
C VAL A 278 28.37 5.38 -4.24
N SER A 279 27.06 5.43 -4.51
CA SER A 279 26.28 4.28 -4.99
C SER A 279 26.39 4.01 -6.50
N PHE A 280 27.07 4.85 -7.27
CA PHE A 280 27.09 4.78 -8.74
C PHE A 280 27.63 3.45 -9.27
N LEU A 281 28.84 3.07 -8.85
CA LEU A 281 29.50 1.84 -9.29
C LEU A 281 28.78 0.57 -8.81
N PRO A 282 28.44 0.45 -7.51
CA PRO A 282 27.64 -0.68 -7.02
C PRO A 282 26.29 -0.82 -7.75
N ALA A 283 25.58 0.28 -7.99
CA ALA A 283 24.32 0.26 -8.73
C ALA A 283 24.47 -0.23 -10.18
N LYS A 284 25.57 0.14 -10.87
CA LYS A 284 25.86 -0.33 -12.22
C LYS A 284 26.09 -1.86 -12.23
N ILE A 285 26.86 -2.37 -11.29
CA ILE A 285 27.15 -3.81 -11.17
C ILE A 285 25.85 -4.60 -10.93
N ILE A 286 25.03 -4.15 -9.97
CA ILE A 286 23.75 -4.80 -9.66
C ILE A 286 22.81 -4.74 -10.86
N TYR A 287 22.73 -3.61 -11.55
CA TYR A 287 21.90 -3.46 -12.75
C TYR A 287 22.29 -4.47 -13.84
N VAL A 288 23.60 -4.61 -14.15
CA VAL A 288 24.07 -5.55 -15.16
C VAL A 288 23.74 -7.00 -14.78
N LYS A 289 23.93 -7.36 -13.49
CA LYS A 289 23.53 -8.67 -12.98
C LYS A 289 22.04 -8.93 -13.16
N TRP A 290 21.20 -7.99 -12.73
CA TRP A 290 19.74 -8.15 -12.83
C TRP A 290 19.26 -8.19 -14.28
N LYS A 291 19.83 -7.34 -15.14
CA LYS A 291 19.51 -7.35 -16.56
C LYS A 291 19.72 -8.75 -17.16
N LYS A 292 20.90 -9.36 -16.95
CA LYS A 292 21.17 -10.73 -17.40
C LYS A 292 20.19 -11.75 -16.83
N THR A 293 19.91 -11.70 -15.54
CA THR A 293 19.01 -12.66 -14.86
C THR A 293 17.59 -12.59 -15.41
N PHE A 294 17.06 -11.40 -15.71
CA PHE A 294 15.69 -11.21 -16.12
C PHE A 294 15.49 -11.24 -17.65
N GLU A 295 16.50 -10.91 -18.46
CA GLU A 295 16.46 -11.11 -19.91
C GLU A 295 16.45 -12.61 -20.26
N ILE A 296 17.23 -13.45 -19.56
CA ILE A 296 17.24 -14.92 -19.75
C ILE A 296 15.88 -15.53 -19.37
N SER A 297 15.13 -14.89 -18.46
CA SER A 297 13.82 -15.37 -18.00
C SER A 297 12.64 -14.91 -18.89
N GLY A 298 12.89 -14.27 -20.03
CA GLY A 298 11.83 -13.81 -20.94
C GLY A 298 10.99 -12.65 -20.45
N VAL A 299 11.50 -11.85 -19.51
CA VAL A 299 10.75 -10.78 -18.82
C VAL A 299 10.73 -9.45 -19.59
N THR A 300 11.39 -9.35 -20.72
CA THR A 300 11.51 -8.10 -21.49
C THR A 300 10.59 -8.00 -22.70
N GLN A 301 9.68 -8.98 -22.91
CA GLN A 301 8.75 -8.93 -24.03
C GLN A 301 7.38 -9.48 -23.61
N THR A 302 6.52 -8.63 -23.12
CA THR A 302 5.06 -8.57 -23.40
C THR A 302 4.47 -7.34 -22.73
#